data_12cc1a42f7c4e0378a386c50d0ca6c1c
#
_entry.id   12cc1a42f7c4e0378a386c50d0ca6c1c
#
_cell.length_a   1.000
_cell.length_b   1.000
_cell.length_c   1.000
_cell.angle_alpha   90.00
_cell.angle_beta   90.00
_cell.angle_gamma   90.00
#
_symmetry.space_group_name_H-M   'P 1'
#
loop_
_entity.id
_entity.type
_entity.pdbx_description
1 polymer ?
#
loop_
_entity_poly.entity_id
_entity_poly.type
_entity_poly.pdbx_seq_one_letter_code
_entity_poly.pdbx_strand_id
1 'polypeptide(L)'
;NNLLIPLDAAGFGDYQRGRGRLALDRGSLTAINPTNTGGRQFALHPSMGALSALFESGQCAAVANVGPLLQPLTRTQWQNNTAQTPPNLFSHSDQQSQWQTGTADSSIKLGWGGRVADQIASMNGVQNVATAIAVNGRSSFQQGATVTPFQVSSSGSFGFDAYEAGATDPMAVGFGEMINVARGH
;
A
#
# COMPACT_ATOMS: atom_id res chain seq x y z
N ASN A 1 13.08 -4.82 -8.60
CA ASN A 1 13.09 -4.63 -7.16
C ASN A 1 14.50 -4.89 -6.62
N ASN A 2 15.08 -3.92 -5.90
CA ASN A 2 16.43 -3.99 -5.31
C ASN A 2 16.37 -4.04 -3.78
N LEU A 3 15.26 -4.42 -3.18
CA LEU A 3 15.15 -4.54 -1.73
C LEU A 3 15.98 -5.72 -1.22
N LEU A 4 15.73 -6.91 -1.78
CA LEU A 4 16.46 -8.13 -1.49
C LEU A 4 17.21 -8.57 -2.74
N ILE A 5 18.52 -8.77 -2.60
CA ILE A 5 19.40 -9.15 -3.69
C ILE A 5 20.08 -10.44 -3.30
N PRO A 6 20.01 -11.51 -4.12
CA PRO A 6 20.75 -12.73 -3.82
C PRO A 6 22.26 -12.49 -3.90
N LEU A 7 23.02 -13.04 -2.94
CA LEU A 7 24.49 -12.96 -2.90
C LEU A 7 25.18 -14.27 -3.30
N ASP A 8 24.46 -15.38 -3.31
CA ASP A 8 25.01 -16.62 -3.85
C ASP A 8 25.40 -16.43 -5.33
N ALA A 9 26.43 -17.14 -5.80
CA ALA A 9 27.03 -16.88 -7.11
C ALA A 9 26.04 -17.00 -8.27
N ALA A 10 25.14 -17.98 -8.23
CA ALA A 10 24.13 -18.18 -9.26
C ALA A 10 23.06 -17.08 -9.21
N GLY A 11 22.50 -16.82 -8.04
CA GLY A 11 21.46 -15.82 -7.86
C GLY A 11 21.93 -14.40 -8.15
N PHE A 12 23.17 -14.05 -7.76
CA PHE A 12 23.73 -12.75 -8.07
C PHE A 12 24.02 -12.60 -9.57
N GLY A 13 24.47 -13.66 -10.24
CA GLY A 13 24.66 -13.65 -11.69
C GLY A 13 23.32 -13.46 -12.45
N ASP A 14 22.25 -14.11 -11.99
CA ASP A 14 20.90 -13.90 -12.53
C ASP A 14 20.41 -12.47 -12.31
N TYR A 15 20.64 -11.93 -11.12
CA TYR A 15 20.32 -10.53 -10.81
C TYR A 15 21.06 -9.57 -11.76
N GLN A 16 22.36 -9.76 -11.96
CA GLN A 16 23.15 -8.92 -12.88
C GLN A 16 22.65 -9.00 -14.32
N ARG A 17 22.35 -10.21 -14.80
CA ARG A 17 21.81 -10.38 -16.17
C ARG A 17 20.44 -9.71 -16.32
N GLY A 18 19.56 -9.88 -15.34
CA GLY A 18 18.22 -9.30 -15.39
C GLY A 18 18.18 -7.78 -15.24
N ARG A 19 19.14 -7.20 -14.50
CA ARG A 19 19.19 -5.75 -14.24
C ARG A 19 20.10 -4.98 -15.20
N GLY A 20 21.04 -5.67 -15.86
CA GLY A 20 21.98 -5.03 -16.76
C GLY A 20 22.74 -3.88 -16.08
N ARG A 21 22.75 -2.71 -16.70
CA ARG A 21 23.43 -1.52 -16.17
C ARG A 21 22.84 -0.97 -14.86
N LEU A 22 21.67 -1.44 -14.46
CA LEU A 22 21.01 -1.05 -13.21
C LEU A 22 21.33 -1.99 -12.05
N ALA A 23 22.16 -3.03 -12.30
CA ALA A 23 22.62 -3.91 -11.24
C ALA A 23 23.57 -3.14 -10.30
N LEU A 24 23.33 -3.30 -9.00
CA LEU A 24 24.21 -2.74 -7.98
C LEU A 24 25.50 -3.56 -7.89
N ASP A 25 26.60 -2.91 -7.55
CA ASP A 25 27.85 -3.59 -7.30
C ASP A 25 27.74 -4.48 -6.05
N ARG A 26 28.24 -5.72 -6.15
CA ARG A 26 28.16 -6.71 -5.07
C ARG A 26 28.83 -6.22 -3.79
N GLY A 27 29.97 -5.53 -3.93
CA GLY A 27 30.73 -5.00 -2.80
C GLY A 27 30.05 -3.85 -2.06
N SER A 28 29.06 -3.20 -2.67
CA SER A 28 28.29 -2.11 -2.04
C SER A 28 27.10 -2.61 -1.22
N LEU A 29 26.68 -3.86 -1.38
CA LEU A 29 25.47 -4.39 -0.78
C LEU A 29 25.64 -4.63 0.73
N THR A 30 24.58 -4.46 1.49
CA THR A 30 24.52 -4.74 2.93
C THR A 30 24.04 -6.17 3.15
N ALA A 31 24.96 -7.11 3.44
CA ALA A 31 24.60 -8.50 3.68
C ALA A 31 23.68 -8.65 4.91
N ILE A 32 22.77 -9.62 4.86
CA ILE A 32 21.92 -10.05 5.97
C ILE A 32 22.00 -11.58 6.12
N ASN A 33 21.69 -12.05 7.34
CA ASN A 33 21.83 -13.46 7.72
C ASN A 33 20.45 -14.11 8.00
N PRO A 34 19.62 -14.37 6.97
CA PRO A 34 18.34 -15.05 7.16
C PRO A 34 18.55 -16.54 7.48
N THR A 35 17.74 -17.09 8.37
CA THR A 35 17.87 -18.46 8.87
C THR A 35 17.10 -19.51 8.06
N ASN A 36 16.14 -19.11 7.22
CA ASN A 36 15.18 -20.00 6.56
C ASN A 36 15.28 -19.96 5.02
N THR A 37 16.48 -19.82 4.48
CA THR A 37 16.71 -19.64 3.03
C THR A 37 17.23 -20.89 2.31
N GLY A 38 17.34 -22.02 3.00
CA GLY A 38 17.97 -23.22 2.43
C GLY A 38 19.46 -23.01 2.07
N GLY A 39 20.15 -22.16 2.81
CA GLY A 39 21.58 -21.85 2.59
C GLY A 39 21.85 -20.74 1.57
N ARG A 40 20.82 -20.13 1.00
CA ARG A 40 20.98 -18.97 0.10
C ARG A 40 21.34 -17.72 0.89
N GLN A 41 22.23 -16.93 0.32
CA GLN A 41 22.68 -15.65 0.88
C GLN A 41 21.94 -14.49 0.24
N PHE A 42 21.64 -13.47 1.04
CA PHE A 42 20.95 -12.27 0.59
C PHE A 42 21.59 -11.00 1.15
N ALA A 43 21.31 -9.91 0.46
CA ALA A 43 21.70 -8.57 0.91
C ALA A 43 20.59 -7.56 0.66
N LEU A 44 20.65 -6.48 1.38
CA LEU A 44 19.81 -5.30 1.18
C LEU A 44 20.54 -4.25 0.31
N HIS A 45 19.75 -3.35 -0.26
CA HIS A 45 20.28 -2.16 -0.92
C HIS A 45 21.22 -1.37 0.03
N PRO A 46 22.34 -0.81 -0.44
CA PRO A 46 23.31 -0.14 0.43
C PRO A 46 22.75 1.01 1.28
N SER A 47 21.69 1.68 0.79
CA SER A 47 21.02 2.74 1.56
C SER A 47 20.11 2.23 2.70
N MET A 48 20.05 0.92 2.94
CA MET A 48 19.14 0.28 3.91
C MET A 48 19.89 -0.27 5.14
N GLY A 49 20.99 0.37 5.55
CA GLY A 49 21.78 -0.09 6.70
C GLY A 49 20.97 -0.14 8.01
N ALA A 50 20.09 0.83 8.26
CA ALA A 50 19.23 0.82 9.44
C ALA A 50 18.23 -0.37 9.43
N LEU A 51 17.72 -0.74 8.25
CA LEU A 51 16.84 -1.90 8.11
C LEU A 51 17.60 -3.22 8.34
N SER A 52 18.87 -3.30 7.91
CA SER A 52 19.73 -4.44 8.20
C SER A 52 19.92 -4.64 9.71
N ALA A 53 20.15 -3.58 10.46
CA ALA A 53 20.27 -3.67 11.93
C ALA A 53 18.99 -4.19 12.59
N LEU A 54 17.82 -3.75 12.13
CA LEU A 54 16.52 -4.26 12.61
C LEU A 54 16.32 -5.73 12.23
N PHE A 55 16.76 -6.13 11.04
CA PHE A 55 16.68 -7.52 10.60
C PHE A 55 17.57 -8.44 11.46
N GLU A 56 18.83 -8.08 11.67
CA GLU A 56 19.77 -8.86 12.48
C GLU A 56 19.35 -8.95 13.97
N SER A 57 18.66 -7.93 14.47
CA SER A 57 18.09 -7.94 15.83
C SER A 57 16.76 -8.70 15.95
N GLY A 58 16.22 -9.26 14.88
CA GLY A 58 14.94 -9.97 14.85
C GLY A 58 13.69 -9.07 14.92
N GLN A 59 13.85 -7.76 14.77
CA GLN A 59 12.74 -6.81 14.81
C GLN A 59 12.13 -6.55 13.43
N CYS A 60 12.71 -7.11 12.38
CA CYS A 60 12.23 -6.97 11.01
C CYS A 60 12.35 -8.30 10.27
N ALA A 61 11.39 -8.59 9.42
CA ALA A 61 11.42 -9.73 8.51
C ALA A 61 11.10 -9.28 7.07
N ALA A 62 11.69 -9.97 6.10
CA ALA A 62 11.40 -9.75 4.70
C ALA A 62 10.49 -10.86 4.17
N VAL A 63 9.35 -10.49 3.61
CA VAL A 63 8.45 -11.42 2.93
C VAL A 63 8.63 -11.25 1.42
N ALA A 64 9.17 -12.28 0.78
CA ALA A 64 9.40 -12.30 -0.65
C ALA A 64 8.23 -12.94 -1.41
N ASN A 65 8.17 -12.67 -2.72
CA ASN A 65 7.17 -13.24 -3.63
C ASN A 65 5.71 -12.93 -3.24
N VAL A 66 5.48 -11.77 -2.64
CA VAL A 66 4.13 -11.27 -2.39
C VAL A 66 3.62 -10.54 -3.63
N GLY A 67 2.43 -10.88 -4.06
CA GLY A 67 1.80 -10.25 -5.22
C GLY A 67 0.35 -10.69 -5.39
N PRO A 68 -0.39 -10.08 -6.33
CA PRO A 68 -1.82 -10.33 -6.53
C PRO A 68 -2.11 -11.58 -7.39
N LEU A 69 -1.16 -12.49 -7.58
CA LEU A 69 -1.42 -13.73 -8.31
C LEU A 69 -2.44 -14.61 -7.57
N LEU A 70 -3.32 -15.26 -8.31
CA LEU A 70 -4.33 -16.19 -7.77
C LEU A 70 -3.69 -17.49 -7.27
N GLN A 71 -2.58 -17.89 -7.89
CA GLN A 71 -1.79 -19.08 -7.58
C GLN A 71 -0.35 -18.90 -8.05
N PRO A 72 0.60 -19.70 -7.56
CA PRO A 72 1.94 -19.72 -8.13
C PRO A 72 1.90 -19.97 -9.63
N LEU A 73 2.61 -19.15 -10.39
CA LEU A 73 2.58 -19.14 -11.84
C LEU A 73 3.99 -19.34 -12.40
N THR A 74 4.18 -20.37 -13.22
CA THR A 74 5.41 -20.57 -13.99
C THR A 74 5.34 -19.82 -15.31
N ARG A 75 6.53 -19.51 -15.87
CA ARG A 75 6.62 -18.89 -17.19
C ARG A 75 5.91 -19.70 -18.27
N THR A 76 6.07 -21.04 -18.25
CA THR A 76 5.44 -21.95 -19.22
C THR A 76 3.91 -21.94 -19.09
N GLN A 77 3.39 -21.96 -17.88
CA GLN A 77 1.94 -21.87 -17.65
C GLN A 77 1.38 -20.56 -18.17
N TRP A 78 2.07 -19.45 -17.95
CA TRP A 78 1.66 -18.17 -18.48
C TRP A 78 1.70 -18.11 -20.01
N GLN A 79 2.80 -18.57 -20.62
CA GLN A 79 2.97 -18.58 -22.07
C GLN A 79 1.94 -19.46 -22.78
N ASN A 80 1.58 -20.58 -22.19
CA ASN A 80 0.63 -21.53 -22.75
C ASN A 80 -0.84 -21.24 -22.30
N ASN A 81 -1.05 -20.21 -21.51
CA ASN A 81 -2.37 -19.84 -20.98
C ASN A 81 -3.09 -21.00 -20.26
N THR A 82 -2.31 -21.81 -19.50
CA THR A 82 -2.81 -23.02 -18.82
C THR A 82 -3.10 -22.78 -17.32
N ALA A 83 -2.90 -21.58 -16.81
CA ALA A 83 -3.20 -21.21 -15.43
C ALA A 83 -4.05 -19.94 -15.37
N GLN A 84 -4.88 -19.84 -14.33
CA GLN A 84 -5.65 -18.63 -14.09
C GLN A 84 -4.72 -17.49 -13.65
N THR A 85 -4.90 -16.34 -14.28
CA THR A 85 -4.19 -15.10 -13.94
C THR A 85 -5.17 -14.03 -13.48
N PRO A 86 -4.72 -13.05 -12.70
CA PRO A 86 -5.51 -11.87 -12.42
C PRO A 86 -5.93 -11.16 -13.73
N PRO A 87 -7.08 -10.52 -13.77
CA PRO A 87 -7.46 -9.69 -14.90
C PRO A 87 -6.37 -8.65 -15.20
N ASN A 88 -6.09 -8.45 -16.48
CA ASN A 88 -5.14 -7.45 -16.95
C ASN A 88 -3.75 -7.55 -16.27
N LEU A 89 -3.23 -8.76 -16.10
CA LEU A 89 -1.87 -8.99 -15.60
C LEU A 89 -0.89 -8.13 -16.41
N PHE A 90 -0.02 -7.39 -15.73
CA PHE A 90 0.89 -6.35 -16.24
C PHE A 90 0.28 -4.96 -16.52
N SER A 91 -1.02 -4.76 -16.38
CA SER A 91 -1.58 -3.41 -16.32
C SER A 91 -1.20 -2.75 -14.98
N HIS A 92 -0.53 -1.59 -15.04
CA HIS A 92 -0.08 -0.90 -13.84
C HIS A 92 -1.25 -0.42 -12.97
N SER A 93 -2.30 0.11 -13.56
CA SER A 93 -3.48 0.59 -12.83
C SER A 93 -4.24 -0.55 -12.15
N ASP A 94 -4.41 -1.68 -12.85
CA ASP A 94 -5.08 -2.84 -12.27
C ASP A 94 -4.27 -3.46 -11.13
N GLN A 95 -2.94 -3.56 -11.30
CA GLN A 95 -2.07 -4.05 -10.24
C GLN A 95 -2.06 -3.12 -9.02
N GLN A 96 -2.05 -1.80 -9.21
CA GLN A 96 -2.19 -0.85 -8.10
C GLN A 96 -3.51 -1.05 -7.36
N SER A 97 -4.61 -1.21 -8.09
CA SER A 97 -5.92 -1.50 -7.52
C SER A 97 -5.93 -2.82 -6.74
N GLN A 98 -5.37 -3.87 -7.31
CA GLN A 98 -5.26 -5.19 -6.68
C GLN A 98 -4.42 -5.15 -5.39
N TRP A 99 -3.34 -4.39 -5.37
CA TRP A 99 -2.55 -4.17 -4.14
C TRP A 99 -3.33 -3.40 -3.07
N GLN A 100 -4.11 -2.40 -3.46
CA GLN A 100 -4.91 -1.60 -2.54
C GLN A 100 -6.10 -2.38 -1.97
N THR A 101 -6.71 -3.24 -2.77
CA THR A 101 -7.84 -4.07 -2.33
C THR A 101 -7.40 -5.37 -1.66
N GLY A 102 -6.17 -5.82 -1.91
CA GLY A 102 -5.64 -7.11 -1.44
C GLY A 102 -6.32 -8.30 -2.11
N THR A 103 -6.87 -8.12 -3.31
CA THR A 103 -7.53 -9.18 -4.09
C THR A 103 -7.30 -8.99 -5.58
N ALA A 104 -7.29 -10.07 -6.32
CA ALA A 104 -7.28 -10.05 -7.78
C ALA A 104 -8.67 -9.83 -8.38
N ASP A 105 -9.73 -9.85 -7.58
CA ASP A 105 -11.10 -9.58 -8.03
C ASP A 105 -11.31 -8.07 -8.21
N SER A 106 -11.43 -7.64 -9.46
CA SER A 106 -11.63 -6.24 -9.82
C SER A 106 -13.01 -5.69 -9.45
N SER A 107 -13.98 -6.54 -9.09
CA SER A 107 -15.31 -6.12 -8.63
C SER A 107 -15.26 -5.57 -7.20
N ILE A 108 -14.30 -6.01 -6.39
CA ILE A 108 -14.14 -5.57 -5.01
C ILE A 108 -13.51 -4.17 -4.99
N LYS A 109 -14.24 -3.22 -4.42
CA LYS A 109 -13.81 -1.82 -4.29
C LYS A 109 -13.31 -1.47 -2.89
N LEU A 110 -13.45 -2.40 -1.92
CA LEU A 110 -13.02 -2.20 -0.54
C LEU A 110 -11.52 -2.47 -0.41
N GLY A 111 -10.80 -1.51 0.16
CA GLY A 111 -9.38 -1.65 0.43
C GLY A 111 -9.09 -2.50 1.66
N TRP A 112 -7.94 -3.14 1.71
CA TRP A 112 -7.59 -3.92 2.89
C TRP A 112 -7.33 -3.03 4.12
N GLY A 113 -6.83 -1.80 3.94
CA GLY A 113 -6.73 -0.82 5.02
C GLY A 113 -8.11 -0.37 5.54
N GLY A 114 -9.09 -0.19 4.64
CA GLY A 114 -10.47 0.11 5.00
C GLY A 114 -11.13 -1.03 5.77
N ARG A 115 -10.91 -2.30 5.37
CA ARG A 115 -11.39 -3.47 6.13
C ARG A 115 -10.77 -3.55 7.53
N VAL A 116 -9.51 -3.17 7.69
CA VAL A 116 -8.90 -3.04 9.02
C VAL A 116 -9.57 -1.91 9.81
N ALA A 117 -9.80 -0.76 9.18
CA ALA A 117 -10.49 0.36 9.82
C ALA A 117 -11.91 -0.01 10.28
N ASP A 118 -12.67 -0.78 9.50
CA ASP A 118 -13.98 -1.30 9.89
C ASP A 118 -13.92 -2.13 11.19
N GLN A 119 -12.86 -2.94 11.37
CA GLN A 119 -12.69 -3.77 12.57
C GLN A 119 -12.34 -2.96 13.82
N ILE A 120 -11.58 -1.89 13.68
CA ILE A 120 -11.12 -1.06 14.80
C ILE A 120 -11.98 0.18 15.04
N ALA A 121 -12.99 0.44 14.21
CA ALA A 121 -13.82 1.63 14.32
C ALA A 121 -14.47 1.77 15.69
N SER A 122 -14.95 0.66 16.28
CA SER A 122 -15.54 0.64 17.62
C SER A 122 -14.56 1.01 18.73
N MET A 123 -13.24 0.81 18.52
CA MET A 123 -12.21 1.18 19.49
C MET A 123 -11.96 2.69 19.52
N ASN A 124 -12.38 3.41 18.47
CA ASN A 124 -12.26 4.86 18.39
C ASN A 124 -13.28 5.60 19.27
N GLY A 125 -14.29 4.90 19.77
CA GLY A 125 -15.32 5.47 20.67
C GLY A 125 -16.08 6.64 20.03
N VAL A 126 -16.49 7.58 20.86
CA VAL A 126 -17.17 8.84 20.45
C VAL A 126 -16.16 9.97 20.14
N GLN A 127 -15.00 9.64 19.63
CA GLN A 127 -13.98 10.63 19.28
C GLN A 127 -14.37 11.40 18.02
N ASN A 128 -14.04 12.68 18.00
CA ASN A 128 -14.27 13.56 16.83
C ASN A 128 -13.18 13.38 15.74
N VAL A 129 -12.42 12.29 15.78
CA VAL A 129 -11.36 11.99 14.83
C VAL A 129 -11.77 10.79 13.98
N ALA A 130 -11.71 10.93 12.68
CA ALA A 130 -12.02 9.84 11.75
C ALA A 130 -11.05 8.66 11.92
N THR A 131 -11.55 7.43 11.87
CA THR A 131 -10.74 6.20 11.95
C THR A 131 -9.78 6.07 10.76
N ALA A 132 -10.13 6.62 9.61
CA ALA A 132 -9.29 6.67 8.43
C ALA A 132 -9.21 8.10 7.88
N ILE A 133 -8.00 8.59 7.60
CA ILE A 133 -7.76 9.93 7.07
C ILE A 133 -6.92 9.83 5.79
N ALA A 134 -7.39 10.46 4.73
CA ALA A 134 -6.69 10.55 3.44
C ALA A 134 -6.21 11.98 3.19
N VAL A 135 -4.92 12.19 2.98
CA VAL A 135 -4.31 13.51 2.77
C VAL A 135 -4.01 13.83 1.30
N ASN A 136 -4.25 12.89 0.40
CA ASN A 136 -3.99 13.04 -1.03
C ASN A 136 -5.13 12.46 -1.88
N GLY A 137 -6.35 12.87 -1.58
CA GLY A 137 -7.54 12.42 -2.29
C GLY A 137 -7.99 10.99 -1.92
N ARG A 138 -8.95 10.47 -2.67
CA ARG A 138 -9.52 9.14 -2.43
C ARG A 138 -8.52 8.04 -2.80
N SER A 139 -8.32 7.11 -1.88
CA SER A 139 -7.56 5.88 -2.09
C SER A 139 -8.46 4.68 -1.86
N SER A 140 -8.49 3.76 -2.80
CA SER A 140 -9.21 2.47 -2.63
C SER A 140 -8.70 1.70 -1.42
N PHE A 141 -7.41 1.84 -1.08
CA PHE A 141 -6.80 1.22 0.09
C PHE A 141 -7.55 1.48 1.40
N GLN A 142 -8.02 2.72 1.60
CA GLN A 142 -8.66 3.15 2.86
C GLN A 142 -10.18 2.98 2.86
N GLN A 143 -10.79 2.59 1.72
CA GLN A 143 -12.24 2.44 1.63
C GLN A 143 -12.70 1.17 2.34
N GLY A 144 -13.42 1.31 3.44
CA GLY A 144 -14.10 0.23 4.16
C GLY A 144 -15.55 0.05 3.72
N ALA A 145 -16.20 -0.96 4.28
CA ALA A 145 -17.63 -1.19 4.10
C ALA A 145 -18.49 -0.19 4.90
N THR A 146 -18.04 0.14 6.10
CA THR A 146 -18.67 1.07 7.02
C THR A 146 -17.84 2.33 7.21
N VAL A 147 -16.52 2.21 7.25
CA VAL A 147 -15.61 3.35 7.40
C VAL A 147 -15.29 3.96 6.05
N THR A 148 -15.69 5.21 5.87
CA THR A 148 -15.26 6.04 4.74
C THR A 148 -14.13 6.97 5.20
N PRO A 149 -13.00 7.06 4.49
CA PRO A 149 -11.91 7.92 4.90
C PRO A 149 -12.31 9.40 4.85
N PHE A 150 -11.98 10.12 5.91
CA PHE A 150 -12.06 11.58 5.92
C PHE A 150 -10.95 12.14 5.03
N GLN A 151 -11.31 13.00 4.09
CA GLN A 151 -10.33 13.58 3.16
C GLN A 151 -9.87 14.94 3.66
N VAL A 152 -8.55 15.13 3.70
CA VAL A 152 -7.93 16.43 3.99
C VAL A 152 -7.14 16.83 2.74
N SER A 153 -7.36 18.04 2.26
CA SER A 153 -6.58 18.59 1.15
C SER A 153 -5.16 18.93 1.62
N SER A 154 -4.18 18.76 0.74
CA SER A 154 -2.81 19.24 0.97
C SER A 154 -2.73 20.77 1.12
N SER A 155 -3.76 21.48 0.68
CA SER A 155 -3.91 22.94 0.84
C SER A 155 -4.58 23.36 2.15
N GLY A 156 -4.91 22.42 3.04
CA GLY A 156 -5.54 22.70 4.32
C GLY A 156 -6.99 22.17 4.40
N SER A 157 -7.74 22.66 5.37
CA SER A 157 -9.14 22.28 5.58
C SER A 157 -10.01 22.64 4.36
N PHE A 158 -10.99 21.79 4.07
CA PHE A 158 -12.01 22.14 3.08
C PHE A 158 -12.73 23.42 3.51
N GLY A 159 -12.52 24.49 2.76
CA GLY A 159 -13.38 25.66 2.78
C GLY A 159 -14.33 25.57 1.58
N PHE A 160 -15.55 25.97 1.75
CA PHE A 160 -16.39 26.27 0.61
C PHE A 160 -16.07 27.69 0.15
N ASP A 161 -15.78 27.87 -1.15
CA ASP A 161 -15.59 29.20 -1.69
C ASP A 161 -16.81 30.07 -1.36
N ALA A 162 -16.57 31.24 -0.81
CA ALA A 162 -17.58 32.18 -0.33
C ALA A 162 -18.34 31.76 0.95
N TYR A 163 -17.92 30.73 1.69
CA TYR A 163 -18.49 30.44 3.01
C TYR A 163 -17.54 30.90 4.12
N GLU A 164 -17.96 31.87 4.89
CA GLU A 164 -17.34 32.28 6.15
C GLU A 164 -18.25 31.93 7.31
N ALA A 165 -17.74 31.19 8.30
CA ALA A 165 -18.50 30.85 9.49
C ALA A 165 -18.89 32.14 10.26
N GLY A 166 -20.19 32.36 10.42
CA GLY A 166 -20.73 33.56 11.05
C GLY A 166 -21.07 34.69 10.08
N ALA A 167 -20.89 34.50 8.77
CA ALA A 167 -21.39 35.45 7.78
C ALA A 167 -22.94 35.55 7.86
N THR A 168 -23.47 36.75 7.60
CA THR A 168 -24.88 37.06 7.71
C THR A 168 -25.65 36.99 6.39
N ASP A 169 -24.99 36.64 5.30
CA ASP A 169 -25.69 36.46 4.03
C ASP A 169 -26.60 35.21 4.07
N PRO A 170 -27.74 35.24 3.36
CA PRO A 170 -28.75 34.17 3.46
C PRO A 170 -28.22 32.77 3.04
N MET A 171 -27.26 32.71 2.15
CA MET A 171 -26.69 31.44 1.68
C MET A 171 -25.76 30.84 2.75
N ALA A 172 -24.92 31.67 3.38
CA ALA A 172 -24.03 31.21 4.47
C ALA A 172 -24.84 30.78 5.70
N VAL A 173 -25.91 31.49 6.03
CA VAL A 173 -26.84 31.13 7.13
C VAL A 173 -27.50 29.78 6.83
N GLY A 174 -28.11 29.61 5.65
CA GLY A 174 -28.77 28.37 5.28
C GLY A 174 -27.82 27.18 5.24
N PHE A 175 -26.57 27.38 4.78
CA PHE A 175 -25.56 26.35 4.77
C PHE A 175 -25.11 25.99 6.21
N GLY A 176 -24.96 26.98 7.08
CA GLY A 176 -24.63 26.77 8.50
C GLY A 176 -25.74 25.97 9.21
N GLU A 177 -27.01 26.24 8.93
CA GLU A 177 -28.12 25.46 9.46
C GLU A 177 -28.09 24.01 8.97
N MET A 178 -27.82 23.77 7.67
CA MET A 178 -27.68 22.41 7.13
C MET A 178 -26.54 21.62 7.83
N ILE A 179 -25.40 22.26 8.09
CA ILE A 179 -24.28 21.61 8.81
C ILE A 179 -24.70 21.28 10.24
N ASN A 180 -25.41 22.17 10.91
CA ASN A 180 -25.86 21.95 12.30
C ASN A 180 -26.90 20.82 12.39
N VAL A 181 -27.82 20.70 11.43
CA VAL A 181 -28.76 19.56 11.34
C VAL A 181 -28.01 18.24 11.15
N ALA A 182 -27.00 18.22 10.27
CA ALA A 182 -26.19 17.03 10.03
C ALA A 182 -25.35 16.60 11.25
N ARG A 183 -25.06 17.52 12.19
CA ARG A 183 -24.32 17.22 13.42
C ARG A 183 -25.22 16.74 14.56
N GLY A 184 -26.54 16.93 14.46
CA GLY A 184 -27.53 16.55 15.47
C GLY A 184 -28.03 15.11 15.36
N HIS A 185 -27.53 14.35 14.40
CA HIS A 185 -27.80 12.93 14.16
C HIS A 185 -26.51 12.12 14.29
#